data_6103ac5abd003a49401ccb484e6b0eff
#
_entry.id   6103ac5abd003a49401ccb484e6b0eff
#
_cell.length_a   1.000
_cell.length_b   1.000
_cell.length_c   1.000
_cell.angle_alpha   90.00
_cell.angle_beta   90.00
_cell.angle_gamma   90.00
#
_symmetry.space_group_name_H-M   'P 1'
#
loop_
_entity.id
_entity.type
_entity.pdbx_description
1 polymer ?
#
loop_
_entity_poly.entity_id
_entity_poly.type
_entity_poly.pdbx_seq_one_letter_code
_entity_poly.pdbx_strand_id
1 'polypeptide(L)'
;MKVAPIALGLLVTASLASPAFARGGLHLLDPAWNPQHINGLPAEVRNALTYMCGDSQAEHQFASYSQNLRFLVLHFEHLRCGNRAALCTQSGCLHQVYVSTGGHYRLLRSYHASDE
;
A
#
# COMPACT_ATOMS: atom_id res chain seq x y z
N MET A 1 -22.63 -50.65 9.01
CA MET A 1 -21.71 -50.95 7.92
C MET A 1 -21.73 -49.92 6.80
N LYS A 2 -22.87 -49.65 6.36
CA LYS A 2 -23.01 -48.67 5.31
C LYS A 2 -22.61 -47.29 5.73
N VAL A 3 -22.62 -47.10 6.97
CA VAL A 3 -22.32 -45.80 7.54
C VAL A 3 -20.90 -45.33 7.22
N ALA A 4 -20.00 -46.27 7.27
CA ALA A 4 -18.60 -45.94 7.03
C ALA A 4 -18.34 -45.22 5.72
N PRO A 5 -18.84 -45.69 4.61
CA PRO A 5 -18.57 -45.03 3.34
C PRO A 5 -19.13 -43.61 3.30
N ILE A 6 -20.19 -43.42 3.98
CA ILE A 6 -20.81 -42.10 4.01
C ILE A 6 -19.90 -41.11 4.72
N ALA A 7 -19.34 -41.55 5.81
CA ALA A 7 -18.45 -40.68 6.56
C ALA A 7 -17.26 -40.24 5.73
N LEU A 8 -16.78 -41.11 4.91
CA LEU A 8 -15.64 -40.82 4.07
C LEU A 8 -15.96 -39.69 3.09
N GLY A 9 -17.15 -39.75 2.54
CA GLY A 9 -17.54 -38.74 1.61
C GLY A 9 -17.54 -37.36 2.23
N LEU A 10 -17.98 -37.31 3.45
CA LEU A 10 -18.06 -36.03 4.14
C LEU A 10 -16.69 -35.42 4.37
N LEU A 11 -15.74 -36.24 4.73
CA LEU A 11 -14.39 -35.75 4.97
C LEU A 11 -13.78 -35.14 3.73
N VAL A 12 -13.98 -35.76 2.62
CA VAL A 12 -13.43 -35.26 1.35
C VAL A 12 -13.99 -33.90 1.03
N THR A 13 -15.26 -33.73 1.25
CA THR A 13 -15.91 -32.47 0.94
C THR A 13 -15.32 -31.33 1.73
N ALA A 14 -15.08 -31.56 3.00
CA ALA A 14 -14.56 -30.52 3.84
C ALA A 14 -13.19 -30.05 3.39
N SER A 15 -12.37 -30.97 2.93
CA SER A 15 -11.04 -30.62 2.49
C SER A 15 -11.05 -29.66 1.30
N LEU A 16 -11.95 -29.87 0.40
CA LEU A 16 -11.98 -29.09 -0.81
C LEU A 16 -12.31 -27.64 -0.57
N ALA A 17 -13.05 -27.34 0.46
CA ALA A 17 -13.44 -25.97 0.74
C ALA A 17 -12.28 -25.10 1.16
N SER A 18 -11.30 -25.67 1.84
CA SER A 18 -10.21 -24.89 2.43
C SER A 18 -9.40 -24.06 1.45
N PRO A 19 -8.94 -24.58 0.32
CA PRO A 19 -8.10 -23.79 -0.58
C PRO A 19 -8.79 -22.54 -1.11
N ALA A 20 -10.04 -22.67 -1.48
CA ALA A 20 -10.78 -21.54 -2.01
C ALA A 20 -10.95 -20.46 -0.95
N PHE A 21 -11.18 -20.87 0.24
CA PHE A 21 -11.38 -19.95 1.35
C PHE A 21 -10.10 -19.16 1.66
N ALA A 22 -8.97 -19.84 1.62
CA ALA A 22 -7.70 -19.17 1.87
C ALA A 22 -7.39 -18.09 0.86
N ARG A 23 -7.72 -18.33 -0.38
CA ARG A 23 -7.50 -17.36 -1.43
C ARG A 23 -8.33 -16.10 -1.22
N GLY A 24 -9.57 -16.27 -0.83
CA GLY A 24 -10.42 -15.15 -0.51
C GLY A 24 -9.88 -14.37 0.66
N GLY A 25 -9.29 -15.05 1.65
CA GLY A 25 -8.71 -14.41 2.79
C GLY A 25 -7.57 -13.50 2.44
N LEU A 26 -6.71 -13.91 1.52
CA LEU A 26 -5.59 -13.09 1.10
C LEU A 26 -6.06 -11.78 0.47
N HIS A 27 -7.09 -11.86 -0.34
CA HIS A 27 -7.64 -10.67 -0.97
C HIS A 27 -8.16 -9.68 0.07
N LEU A 28 -8.78 -10.18 1.11
CA LEU A 28 -9.33 -9.34 2.15
C LEU A 28 -8.28 -8.73 3.08
N LEU A 29 -7.07 -9.29 3.07
CA LEU A 29 -6.00 -8.82 3.93
C LEU A 29 -5.27 -7.60 3.39
N ASP A 30 -5.61 -7.15 2.20
CA ASP A 30 -4.98 -5.97 1.61
C ASP A 30 -6.03 -4.92 1.27
N PRO A 31 -6.54 -4.21 2.28
CA PRO A 31 -7.48 -3.14 2.03
C PRO A 31 -6.86 -2.00 1.23
N ALA A 32 -7.69 -1.20 0.58
CA ALA A 32 -7.21 -0.10 -0.25
C ALA A 32 -6.33 0.87 0.56
N TRP A 33 -6.77 1.24 1.75
CA TRP A 33 -6.00 2.10 2.65
C TRP A 33 -5.27 1.23 3.65
N ASN A 34 -3.95 1.13 3.48
CA ASN A 34 -3.16 0.15 4.21
C ASN A 34 -1.80 0.72 4.58
N PRO A 35 -1.41 0.69 5.87
CA PRO A 35 -0.07 1.12 6.26
C PRO A 35 1.04 0.30 5.60
N GLN A 36 0.75 -0.91 5.17
CA GLN A 36 1.75 -1.73 4.49
C GLN A 36 2.22 -1.12 3.18
N HIS A 37 1.40 -0.30 2.55
CA HIS A 37 1.81 0.40 1.32
C HIS A 37 2.90 1.43 1.59
N ILE A 38 3.08 1.81 2.85
CA ILE A 38 4.14 2.72 3.27
C ILE A 38 5.36 1.94 3.73
N ASN A 39 5.13 0.83 4.41
CA ASN A 39 6.23 0.05 5.00
C ASN A 39 7.20 -0.50 3.98
N GLY A 40 6.79 -0.66 2.74
CA GLY A 40 7.65 -1.14 1.66
C GLY A 40 8.49 -0.06 1.01
N LEU A 41 8.32 1.20 1.39
CA LEU A 41 9.07 2.30 0.79
C LEU A 41 10.48 2.37 1.35
N PRO A 42 11.40 3.07 0.67
CA PRO A 42 12.76 3.25 1.21
C PRO A 42 12.74 3.90 2.59
N ALA A 43 13.71 3.58 3.40
CA ALA A 43 13.76 4.03 4.78
C ALA A 43 13.74 5.56 4.89
N GLU A 44 14.45 6.24 4.01
CA GLU A 44 14.50 7.71 4.01
C GLU A 44 13.12 8.31 3.79
N VAL A 45 12.34 7.69 2.89
CA VAL A 45 11.00 8.14 2.58
C VAL A 45 10.06 7.86 3.75
N ARG A 46 10.16 6.67 4.33
CA ARG A 46 9.34 6.31 5.48
C ARG A 46 9.59 7.25 6.66
N ASN A 47 10.85 7.58 6.90
CA ASN A 47 11.19 8.49 7.99
C ASN A 47 10.62 9.88 7.78
N ALA A 48 10.67 10.37 6.54
CA ALA A 48 10.11 11.67 6.21
C ALA A 48 8.58 11.67 6.41
N LEU A 49 7.92 10.59 6.01
CA LEU A 49 6.47 10.48 6.18
C LEU A 49 6.08 10.42 7.66
N THR A 50 6.83 9.70 8.46
CA THR A 50 6.59 9.63 9.89
C THR A 50 6.71 11.01 10.53
N TYR A 51 7.70 11.76 10.10
CA TYR A 51 7.91 13.10 10.62
C TYR A 51 6.74 14.03 10.26
N MET A 52 6.25 13.93 9.03
CA MET A 52 5.17 14.78 8.56
C MET A 52 3.79 14.39 9.10
N CYS A 53 3.53 13.11 9.18
CA CYS A 53 2.19 12.59 9.41
C CYS A 53 2.05 11.73 10.66
N GLY A 54 3.14 11.17 11.17
CA GLY A 54 3.03 10.12 12.17
C GLY A 54 2.51 8.85 11.53
N ASP A 55 1.54 8.22 12.16
CA ASP A 55 0.91 7.04 11.60
C ASP A 55 0.03 7.42 10.41
N SER A 56 0.10 6.66 9.35
CA SER A 56 -0.64 6.96 8.13
C SER A 56 -0.99 5.69 7.39
N GLN A 57 -1.91 5.84 6.45
CA GLN A 57 -2.35 4.78 5.55
C GLN A 57 -2.33 5.31 4.13
N ALA A 58 -1.99 4.46 3.20
CA ALA A 58 -1.87 4.86 1.80
C ALA A 58 -2.56 3.88 0.89
N GLU A 59 -3.02 4.38 -0.25
CA GLU A 59 -3.46 3.56 -1.35
C GLU A 59 -2.25 3.11 -2.16
N HIS A 60 -2.43 2.13 -3.03
CA HIS A 60 -1.36 1.65 -3.90
C HIS A 60 -0.79 2.76 -4.78
N GLN A 61 -1.66 3.68 -5.20
CA GLN A 61 -1.27 4.77 -6.10
C GLN A 61 -0.43 5.83 -5.42
N PHE A 62 -0.27 5.76 -4.10
CA PHE A 62 0.49 6.76 -3.36
C PHE A 62 1.92 6.89 -3.90
N ALA A 63 2.57 5.78 -4.17
CA ALA A 63 3.97 5.77 -4.59
C ALA A 63 4.10 5.18 -5.98
N SER A 64 4.78 5.90 -6.87
CA SER A 64 5.03 5.46 -8.23
C SER A 64 6.52 5.51 -8.51
N TYR A 65 7.08 4.40 -8.96
CA TYR A 65 8.49 4.34 -9.35
C TYR A 65 8.62 4.50 -10.85
N SER A 66 9.68 5.17 -11.30
CA SER A 66 10.05 5.14 -12.70
C SER A 66 10.53 3.75 -13.07
N GLN A 67 10.56 3.45 -14.39
CA GLN A 67 10.90 2.11 -14.86
C GLN A 67 12.28 1.65 -14.39
N ASN A 68 13.22 2.59 -14.32
CA ASN A 68 14.59 2.26 -13.89
C ASN A 68 14.78 2.42 -12.38
N LEU A 69 13.71 2.66 -11.63
CA LEU A 69 13.73 2.84 -10.19
C LEU A 69 14.57 4.04 -9.74
N ARG A 70 14.90 4.92 -10.67
CA ARG A 70 15.70 6.09 -10.34
C ARG A 70 14.87 7.15 -9.62
N PHE A 71 13.61 7.28 -9.98
CA PHE A 71 12.73 8.26 -9.37
C PHE A 71 11.57 7.58 -8.67
N LEU A 72 11.17 8.18 -7.57
CA LEU A 72 10.00 7.77 -6.82
C LEU A 72 9.13 9.01 -6.62
N VAL A 73 7.88 8.94 -7.04
CA VAL A 73 6.94 10.05 -6.91
C VAL A 73 5.89 9.67 -5.87
N LEU A 74 5.66 10.56 -4.92
CA LEU A 74 4.62 10.39 -3.91
C LEU A 74 3.47 11.33 -4.22
N HIS A 75 2.26 10.75 -4.25
CA HIS A 75 1.01 11.44 -4.56
C HIS A 75 0.18 11.54 -3.30
N PHE A 76 0.22 12.67 -2.62
CA PHE A 76 -0.34 12.79 -1.28
C PHE A 76 -1.85 12.79 -1.21
N GLU A 77 -2.56 12.91 -2.34
CA GLU A 77 -4.00 12.70 -2.34
C GLU A 77 -4.36 11.26 -2.02
N HIS A 78 -3.41 10.33 -2.17
CA HIS A 78 -3.58 8.92 -1.87
C HIS A 78 -2.98 8.54 -0.52
N LEU A 79 -2.78 9.54 0.34
CA LEU A 79 -2.27 9.32 1.70
C LEU A 79 -3.27 9.86 2.71
N ARG A 80 -3.51 9.10 3.74
CA ARG A 80 -4.39 9.47 4.84
C ARG A 80 -3.54 9.73 6.07
N CYS A 81 -3.47 10.98 6.52
CA CYS A 81 -2.80 11.32 7.76
C CYS A 81 -3.48 12.53 8.37
N GLY A 82 -3.18 12.80 9.65
CA GLY A 82 -3.87 13.84 10.38
C GLY A 82 -3.60 15.26 9.90
N ASN A 83 -2.59 15.43 9.06
CA ASN A 83 -2.16 16.74 8.60
C ASN A 83 -2.63 17.05 7.20
N ARG A 84 -3.80 16.57 6.84
CA ARG A 84 -4.27 16.64 5.46
C ARG A 84 -4.40 18.07 4.93
N ALA A 85 -4.79 19.01 5.80
CA ALA A 85 -4.95 20.40 5.37
C ALA A 85 -3.65 21.01 4.90
N ALA A 86 -2.52 20.55 5.44
CA ALA A 86 -1.21 21.03 4.99
C ALA A 86 -0.75 20.33 3.72
N LEU A 87 -1.31 19.16 3.42
CA LEU A 87 -0.91 18.38 2.26
C LEU A 87 -1.71 18.69 1.01
N CYS A 88 -2.96 19.10 1.17
CA CYS A 88 -3.84 19.38 0.03
C CYS A 88 -4.41 20.79 0.18
N THR A 89 -4.22 21.60 -0.83
CA THR A 89 -4.68 22.99 -0.87
C THR A 89 -5.58 23.17 -2.08
N GLN A 90 -5.98 24.42 -2.35
CA GLN A 90 -6.76 24.74 -3.52
C GLN A 90 -5.98 24.48 -4.82
N SER A 91 -4.66 24.53 -4.73
CA SER A 91 -3.79 24.24 -5.88
C SER A 91 -3.63 22.75 -6.14
N GLY A 92 -4.21 21.92 -5.30
CA GLY A 92 -4.06 20.48 -5.40
C GLY A 92 -3.31 19.93 -4.22
N CYS A 93 -2.99 18.66 -4.28
CA CYS A 93 -2.28 18.00 -3.21
C CYS A 93 -0.77 18.02 -3.46
N LEU A 94 -0.04 17.79 -2.40
CA LEU A 94 1.41 17.73 -2.43
C LEU A 94 1.87 16.56 -3.30
N HIS A 95 2.90 16.82 -4.09
CA HIS A 95 3.64 15.78 -4.81
C HIS A 95 5.10 15.92 -4.45
N GLN A 96 5.76 14.82 -4.19
CA GLN A 96 7.19 14.83 -3.91
C GLN A 96 7.89 13.87 -4.83
N VAL A 97 9.02 14.30 -5.37
CA VAL A 97 9.84 13.48 -6.25
C VAL A 97 11.16 13.21 -5.54
N TYR A 98 11.45 11.94 -5.36
CA TYR A 98 12.72 11.49 -4.80
C TYR A 98 13.58 10.92 -5.91
N VAL A 99 14.88 11.10 -5.80
CA VAL A 99 15.84 10.54 -6.75
C VAL A 99 16.77 9.59 -6.01
N SER A 100 17.05 8.46 -6.64
CA SER A 100 17.96 7.47 -6.09
C SER A 100 19.39 7.80 -6.49
N THR A 101 20.27 7.88 -5.51
CA THR A 101 21.69 8.13 -5.72
C THR A 101 22.46 7.22 -4.78
N GLY A 102 23.27 6.32 -5.35
CA GLY A 102 24.09 5.43 -4.52
C GLY A 102 23.27 4.54 -3.60
N GLY A 103 22.10 4.12 -4.04
CA GLY A 103 21.26 3.23 -3.25
C GLY A 103 20.38 3.93 -2.23
N HIS A 104 20.42 5.26 -2.18
CA HIS A 104 19.61 6.05 -1.27
C HIS A 104 18.71 6.99 -2.04
N TYR A 105 17.54 7.26 -1.49
CA TYR A 105 16.58 8.18 -2.09
C TYR A 105 16.62 9.50 -1.33
N ARG A 106 16.71 10.61 -2.07
CA ARG A 106 16.66 11.93 -1.47
C ARG A 106 15.65 12.79 -2.19
N LEU A 107 15.06 13.71 -1.47
CA LEU A 107 14.03 14.57 -2.01
C LEU A 107 14.63 15.51 -3.06
N LEU A 108 14.09 15.47 -4.26
CA LEU A 108 14.52 16.29 -5.36
C LEU A 108 13.66 17.55 -5.48
N ARG A 109 12.34 17.39 -5.38
CA ARG A 109 11.43 18.53 -5.46
C ARG A 109 10.10 18.20 -4.80
N SER A 110 9.38 19.25 -4.47
CA SER A 110 8.10 19.19 -3.78
C SER A 110 7.21 20.28 -4.37
N TYR A 111 5.98 19.95 -4.73
CA TYR A 111 5.07 20.91 -5.34
C TYR A 111 3.63 20.47 -5.13
N HIS A 112 2.70 21.41 -5.32
CA HIS A 112 1.27 21.13 -5.25
C HIS A 112 0.69 21.14 -6.66
N ALA A 113 -0.13 20.16 -6.97
CA ALA A 113 -0.75 20.06 -8.29
C ALA A 113 -1.99 19.16 -8.20
N SER A 114 -2.92 19.39 -9.13
CA SER A 114 -4.04 18.49 -9.28
C SER A 114 -3.53 17.18 -9.86
N ASP A 115 -4.07 16.08 -9.35
CA ASP A 115 -3.73 14.76 -9.84
C ASP A 115 -4.81 14.31 -10.78
N GLU A 116 -4.42 14.09 -12.00
CA GLU A 116 -5.36 13.66 -13.04
C GLU A 116 -5.53 12.12 -13.05
#